data_2dba54c5c60d5dfb7f2ca3da02f047c5
#
_entry.id   2dba54c5c60d5dfb7f2ca3da02f047c5
#
_cell.length_a   1.000
_cell.length_b   1.000
_cell.length_c   1.000
_cell.angle_alpha   90.00
_cell.angle_beta   90.00
_cell.angle_gamma   90.00
#
_symmetry.space_group_name_H-M   'P 1'
#
loop_
_entity.id
_entity.type
_entity.pdbx_description
1 polymer ?
#
loop_
_entity_poly.entity_id
_entity_poly.type
_entity_poly.pdbx_seq_one_letter_code
_entity_poly.pdbx_strand_id
1 'polypeptide(L)'
;MISAEVIIKEYVMNNANIQRQRAYIDVIKGIAIFFMLWGHCIQQCLQGSGLSYYDNSVFKFIYSFHMPLFMLVSGYLFYFSFRKRELKELVVHRSKPLLFSIVFCGAFNYYISKGLEAILTGNFSALAPGAWMSNLTSLWFLWSVLLSSIFIAIVCKQVKKVWLQIPLLAGCAVLFLIFAGVNLNLYMYPYFIIGFYFAQYKDAIPQKIMKLKYISSLVFPIMIMFYEKKHFIYTSGIIGGGYSIKENIMIDAFRWVIGIVGSVFMLSIVDLFFKVLYGKIKDNFIFNGMVKLGQNSLQIYCLSTAMLSSWLHVGFPYIVDLFGKNIFTQNMLVYNFIFTFVLSIVYSVGLYWLIKLFDKLKISKILFGK
;
A
#
# COMPACT_ATOMS: atom_id res chain seq x y z
N MET A 1 -1.11 -49.73 8.87
CA MET A 1 0.10 -48.92 9.17
C MET A 1 0.36 -48.00 7.98
N ILE A 2 0.20 -46.71 8.16
CA ILE A 2 0.60 -45.73 7.13
C ILE A 2 2.12 -45.70 7.15
N SER A 3 2.76 -45.93 5.99
CA SER A 3 4.23 -45.99 5.92
C SER A 3 4.85 -44.62 6.30
N ALA A 4 6.03 -44.63 6.93
CA ALA A 4 6.77 -43.42 7.26
C ALA A 4 7.01 -42.53 6.03
N GLU A 5 7.14 -43.11 4.85
CA GLU A 5 7.25 -42.40 3.57
C GLU A 5 6.00 -41.55 3.23
N VAL A 6 4.79 -42.07 3.52
CA VAL A 6 3.54 -41.33 3.29
C VAL A 6 3.46 -40.11 4.21
N ILE A 7 3.83 -40.27 5.50
CA ILE A 7 3.84 -39.20 6.47
C ILE A 7 4.88 -38.12 6.09
N ILE A 8 6.08 -38.53 5.68
CA ILE A 8 7.13 -37.61 5.22
C ILE A 8 6.67 -36.86 3.95
N LYS A 9 6.06 -37.56 3.00
CA LYS A 9 5.57 -36.98 1.75
C LYS A 9 4.44 -35.96 2.00
N GLU A 10 3.49 -36.25 2.89
CA GLU A 10 2.44 -35.33 3.30
C GLU A 10 3.02 -34.11 4.02
N TYR A 11 3.99 -34.26 4.91
CA TYR A 11 4.66 -33.17 5.61
C TYR A 11 5.41 -32.25 4.64
N VAL A 12 6.17 -32.81 3.70
CA VAL A 12 6.91 -32.07 2.67
C VAL A 12 5.94 -31.33 1.73
N MET A 13 4.85 -31.98 1.30
CA MET A 13 3.83 -31.34 0.45
C MET A 13 3.10 -30.19 1.18
N ASN A 14 2.80 -30.37 2.47
CA ASN A 14 2.16 -29.33 3.28
C ASN A 14 3.09 -28.12 3.46
N ASN A 15 4.36 -28.34 3.75
CA ASN A 15 5.36 -27.27 3.84
C ASN A 15 5.55 -26.53 2.51
N ALA A 16 5.60 -27.23 1.37
CA ALA A 16 5.70 -26.61 0.06
C ALA A 16 4.48 -25.73 -0.27
N ASN A 17 3.28 -26.18 0.09
CA ASN A 17 2.06 -25.39 -0.07
C ASN A 17 2.05 -24.12 0.83
N ILE A 18 2.51 -24.24 2.07
CA ILE A 18 2.63 -23.08 2.98
C ILE A 18 3.64 -22.07 2.43
N GLN A 19 4.80 -22.51 1.95
CA GLN A 19 5.81 -21.64 1.34
C GLN A 19 5.26 -20.94 0.09
N ARG A 20 4.55 -21.68 -0.78
CA ARG A 20 3.91 -21.12 -1.97
C ARG A 20 2.88 -20.03 -1.61
N GLN A 21 2.05 -20.26 -0.59
CA GLN A 21 1.06 -19.29 -0.13
C GLN A 21 1.72 -18.03 0.45
N ARG A 22 2.80 -18.17 1.22
CA ARG A 22 3.58 -17.05 1.74
C ARG A 22 4.20 -16.25 0.60
N ALA A 23 4.85 -16.91 -0.36
CA ALA A 23 5.43 -16.27 -1.53
C ALA A 23 4.35 -15.52 -2.36
N TYR A 24 3.16 -16.10 -2.52
CA TYR A 24 2.03 -15.45 -3.19
C TYR A 24 1.67 -14.12 -2.54
N ILE A 25 1.49 -14.11 -1.22
CA ILE A 25 1.16 -12.89 -0.47
C ILE A 25 2.30 -11.88 -0.53
N ASP A 26 3.54 -12.33 -0.40
CA ASP A 26 4.70 -11.44 -0.45
C ASP A 26 4.89 -10.84 -1.84
N VAL A 27 4.65 -11.59 -2.92
CA VAL A 27 4.66 -11.04 -4.29
C VAL A 27 3.57 -10.00 -4.48
N ILE A 28 2.34 -10.22 -3.99
CA ILE A 28 1.26 -9.22 -4.08
C ILE A 28 1.66 -7.92 -3.36
N LYS A 29 2.20 -8.02 -2.13
CA LYS A 29 2.71 -6.85 -1.41
C LYS A 29 3.88 -6.19 -2.14
N GLY A 30 4.77 -6.99 -2.73
CA GLY A 30 5.90 -6.51 -3.54
C GLY A 30 5.46 -5.73 -4.77
N ILE A 31 4.46 -6.23 -5.50
CA ILE A 31 3.84 -5.53 -6.64
C ILE A 31 3.21 -4.21 -6.19
N ALA A 32 2.41 -4.26 -5.13
CA ALA A 32 1.70 -3.08 -4.64
C ALA A 32 2.65 -1.98 -4.15
N ILE A 33 3.75 -2.34 -3.42
CA ILE A 33 4.75 -1.38 -2.96
C ILE A 33 5.59 -0.84 -4.14
N PHE A 34 5.92 -1.67 -5.12
CA PHE A 34 6.61 -1.24 -6.33
C PHE A 34 5.75 -0.24 -7.12
N PHE A 35 4.45 -0.51 -7.30
CA PHE A 35 3.54 0.42 -7.94
C PHE A 35 3.41 1.74 -7.15
N MET A 36 3.40 1.69 -5.84
CA MET A 36 3.44 2.91 -5.03
C MET A 36 4.68 3.75 -5.35
N LEU A 37 5.87 3.13 -5.35
CA LEU A 37 7.13 3.83 -5.67
C LEU A 37 7.12 4.37 -7.10
N TRP A 38 6.68 3.58 -8.08
CA TRP A 38 6.59 4.01 -9.48
C TRP A 38 5.61 5.17 -9.67
N GLY A 39 4.44 5.09 -9.06
CA GLY A 39 3.46 6.18 -9.08
C GLY A 39 4.00 7.46 -8.46
N HIS A 40 4.73 7.37 -7.35
CA HIS A 40 5.39 8.54 -6.76
C HIS A 40 6.52 9.09 -7.63
N CYS A 41 7.31 8.25 -8.30
CA CYS A 41 8.30 8.72 -9.28
C CYS A 41 7.64 9.51 -10.41
N ILE A 42 6.52 9.00 -10.98
CA ILE A 42 5.75 9.72 -12.00
C ILE A 42 5.25 11.06 -11.45
N GLN A 43 4.64 11.05 -10.28
CA GLN A 43 4.07 12.24 -9.64
C GLN A 43 5.11 13.34 -9.42
N GLN A 44 6.20 13.00 -8.75
CA GLN A 44 7.22 13.99 -8.35
C GLN A 44 7.94 14.57 -9.57
N CYS A 45 8.28 13.73 -10.54
CA CYS A 45 8.96 14.19 -11.74
C CYS A 45 8.08 15.10 -12.62
N LEU A 46 6.78 14.79 -12.80
CA LEU A 46 5.86 15.67 -13.53
C LEU A 46 5.57 16.95 -12.75
N GLN A 47 5.40 16.87 -11.43
CA GLN A 47 5.19 18.04 -10.59
C GLN A 47 6.38 19.01 -10.67
N GLY A 48 7.60 18.50 -10.63
CA GLY A 48 8.83 19.30 -10.80
C GLY A 48 8.94 19.96 -12.18
N SER A 49 8.32 19.36 -13.23
CA SER A 49 8.28 19.94 -14.58
C SER A 49 7.11 20.91 -14.82
N GLY A 50 6.22 21.11 -13.82
CA GLY A 50 5.03 21.94 -13.94
C GLY A 50 3.87 21.28 -14.70
N LEU A 51 3.97 20.00 -15.04
CA LEU A 51 2.92 19.25 -15.72
C LEU A 51 1.99 18.53 -14.76
N SER A 52 0.73 18.33 -15.19
CA SER A 52 -0.26 17.57 -14.43
C SER A 52 0.00 16.07 -14.52
N TYR A 53 0.27 15.43 -13.40
CA TYR A 53 0.37 13.97 -13.32
C TYR A 53 -0.98 13.26 -13.33
N TYR A 54 -2.08 13.98 -13.08
CA TYR A 54 -3.44 13.39 -13.09
C TYR A 54 -3.86 12.87 -14.47
N ASP A 55 -3.28 13.39 -15.54
CA ASP A 55 -3.61 12.99 -16.92
C ASP A 55 -2.74 11.82 -17.40
N ASN A 56 -1.71 11.46 -16.66
CA ASN A 56 -0.83 10.34 -16.98
C ASN A 56 -1.55 8.99 -16.81
N SER A 57 -1.62 8.19 -17.88
CA SER A 57 -2.38 6.92 -17.91
C SER A 57 -1.82 5.86 -16.94
N VAL A 58 -0.50 5.77 -16.79
CA VAL A 58 0.14 4.83 -15.86
C VAL A 58 -0.11 5.25 -14.41
N PHE A 59 -0.07 6.55 -14.13
CA PHE A 59 -0.42 7.08 -12.83
C PHE A 59 -1.89 6.78 -12.46
N LYS A 60 -2.82 7.03 -13.38
CA LYS A 60 -4.25 6.68 -13.22
C LYS A 60 -4.43 5.20 -12.91
N PHE A 61 -3.77 4.33 -13.70
CA PHE A 61 -3.81 2.88 -13.51
C PHE A 61 -3.34 2.50 -12.11
N ILE A 62 -2.17 2.96 -11.68
CA ILE A 62 -1.59 2.63 -10.37
C ILE A 62 -2.50 3.14 -9.23
N TYR A 63 -2.88 4.43 -9.27
CA TYR A 63 -3.58 5.06 -8.16
C TYR A 63 -5.04 4.65 -8.02
N SER A 64 -5.62 4.01 -9.04
CA SER A 64 -6.98 3.49 -8.93
C SER A 64 -7.11 2.28 -7.98
N PHE A 65 -6.03 1.50 -7.72
CA PHE A 65 -6.16 0.27 -6.94
C PHE A 65 -5.02 -0.08 -5.98
N HIS A 66 -3.80 0.49 -6.10
CA HIS A 66 -2.65 -0.01 -5.34
C HIS A 66 -2.83 0.09 -3.81
N MET A 67 -3.40 1.20 -3.30
CA MET A 67 -3.70 1.35 -1.88
C MET A 67 -4.89 0.49 -1.42
N PRO A 68 -6.02 0.42 -2.16
CA PRO A 68 -7.05 -0.58 -1.96
C PRO A 68 -6.53 -2.02 -1.85
N LEU A 69 -5.62 -2.43 -2.74
CA LEU A 69 -5.00 -3.75 -2.71
C LEU A 69 -4.22 -3.99 -1.42
N PHE A 70 -3.43 -3.00 -0.96
CA PHE A 70 -2.72 -3.09 0.32
C PHE A 70 -3.69 -3.26 1.49
N MET A 71 -4.79 -2.52 1.51
CA MET A 71 -5.78 -2.61 2.59
C MET A 71 -6.50 -3.97 2.60
N LEU A 72 -6.89 -4.48 1.42
CA LEU A 72 -7.47 -5.82 1.29
C LEU A 72 -6.53 -6.90 1.84
N VAL A 73 -5.26 -6.87 1.43
CA VAL A 73 -4.25 -7.82 1.90
C VAL A 73 -3.98 -7.65 3.40
N SER A 74 -3.95 -6.43 3.90
CA SER A 74 -3.76 -6.14 5.33
C SER A 74 -4.91 -6.70 6.17
N GLY A 75 -6.15 -6.52 5.73
CA GLY A 75 -7.34 -7.09 6.38
C GLY A 75 -7.34 -8.62 6.34
N TYR A 76 -7.00 -9.20 5.18
CA TYR A 76 -6.85 -10.64 5.02
C TYR A 76 -5.84 -11.23 6.01
N LEU A 77 -4.66 -10.64 6.12
CA LEU A 77 -3.62 -11.08 7.04
C LEU A 77 -3.97 -10.84 8.51
N PHE A 78 -4.69 -9.75 8.80
CA PHE A 78 -5.13 -9.44 10.15
C PHE A 78 -6.04 -10.51 10.74
N TYR A 79 -6.90 -11.15 9.94
CA TYR A 79 -7.76 -12.25 10.37
C TYR A 79 -7.00 -13.39 11.04
N PHE A 80 -5.82 -13.76 10.53
CA PHE A 80 -5.03 -14.85 11.12
C PHE A 80 -4.42 -14.46 12.47
N SER A 81 -4.09 -13.19 12.66
CA SER A 81 -3.66 -12.66 13.97
C SER A 81 -4.83 -12.58 14.95
N PHE A 82 -6.00 -12.14 14.45
CA PHE A 82 -7.25 -12.04 15.19
C PHE A 82 -7.69 -13.40 15.75
N ARG A 83 -7.58 -14.47 14.97
CA ARG A 83 -7.94 -15.83 15.44
C ARG A 83 -7.06 -16.35 16.58
N LYS A 84 -5.80 -15.95 16.62
CA LYS A 84 -4.77 -16.52 17.52
C LYS A 84 -4.64 -15.80 18.85
N ARG A 85 -5.16 -14.58 18.99
CA ARG A 85 -4.90 -13.71 20.14
C ARG A 85 -6.17 -13.20 20.78
N GLU A 86 -6.13 -13.00 22.08
CA GLU A 86 -7.15 -12.27 22.83
C GLU A 86 -7.10 -10.77 22.52
N LEU A 87 -8.20 -10.04 22.82
CA LEU A 87 -8.35 -8.64 22.41
C LEU A 87 -7.18 -7.75 22.83
N LYS A 88 -6.79 -7.79 24.11
CA LYS A 88 -5.70 -6.96 24.66
C LYS A 88 -4.37 -7.24 23.96
N GLU A 89 -4.01 -8.53 23.88
CA GLU A 89 -2.78 -8.97 23.20
C GLU A 89 -2.79 -8.58 21.72
N LEU A 90 -3.91 -8.77 21.04
CA LEU A 90 -4.07 -8.44 19.62
C LEU A 90 -3.86 -6.95 19.37
N VAL A 91 -4.51 -6.09 20.17
CA VAL A 91 -4.38 -4.63 20.05
C VAL A 91 -2.94 -4.20 20.30
N VAL A 92 -2.30 -4.66 21.37
CA VAL A 92 -0.89 -4.31 21.67
C VAL A 92 0.05 -4.81 20.57
N HIS A 93 -0.09 -6.07 20.15
CA HIS A 93 0.74 -6.66 19.10
C HIS A 93 0.62 -5.90 17.76
N ARG A 94 -0.56 -5.37 17.47
CA ARG A 94 -0.79 -4.63 16.22
C ARG A 94 -0.38 -3.16 16.32
N SER A 95 -0.69 -2.52 17.44
CA SER A 95 -0.45 -1.08 17.63
C SER A 95 1.04 -0.77 17.81
N LYS A 96 1.77 -1.58 18.55
CA LYS A 96 3.18 -1.32 18.86
C LYS A 96 4.04 -1.05 17.62
N PRO A 97 4.17 -1.95 16.64
CA PRO A 97 5.04 -1.70 15.48
C PRO A 97 4.53 -0.55 14.61
N LEU A 98 3.22 -0.37 14.48
CA LEU A 98 2.64 0.70 13.67
C LEU A 98 2.86 2.07 14.30
N LEU A 99 2.62 2.21 15.62
CA LEU A 99 2.85 3.48 16.34
C LEU A 99 4.34 3.84 16.36
N PHE A 100 5.22 2.86 16.60
CA PHE A 100 6.67 3.10 16.46
C PHE A 100 7.03 3.62 15.09
N SER A 101 6.54 2.97 14.02
CA SER A 101 6.79 3.43 12.65
C SER A 101 6.22 4.83 12.40
N ILE A 102 5.01 5.15 12.87
CA ILE A 102 4.41 6.47 12.71
C ILE A 102 5.26 7.55 13.39
N VAL A 103 5.65 7.33 14.65
CA VAL A 103 6.39 8.33 15.44
C VAL A 103 7.82 8.46 14.93
N PHE A 104 8.58 7.37 14.88
CA PHE A 104 10.01 7.43 14.60
C PHE A 104 10.30 7.66 13.11
N CYS A 105 9.56 7.00 12.20
CA CYS A 105 9.72 7.28 10.77
C CYS A 105 9.13 8.63 10.39
N GLY A 106 8.05 9.10 11.03
CA GLY A 106 7.53 10.45 10.85
C GLY A 106 8.55 11.51 11.21
N ALA A 107 9.20 11.37 12.37
CA ALA A 107 10.29 12.26 12.79
C ALA A 107 11.51 12.17 11.86
N PHE A 108 11.95 10.95 11.54
CA PHE A 108 13.07 10.71 10.62
C PHE A 108 12.82 11.35 9.25
N ASN A 109 11.65 11.12 8.67
CA ASN A 109 11.26 11.69 7.38
C ASN A 109 11.25 13.23 7.41
N TYR A 110 10.74 13.81 8.49
CA TYR A 110 10.71 15.26 8.67
C TYR A 110 12.13 15.84 8.68
N TYR A 111 13.00 15.35 9.55
CA TYR A 111 14.34 15.91 9.71
C TYR A 111 15.25 15.65 8.51
N ILE A 112 15.12 14.52 7.82
CA ILE A 112 15.84 14.28 6.56
C ILE A 112 15.39 15.27 5.48
N SER A 113 14.07 15.46 5.31
CA SER A 113 13.53 16.36 4.31
C SER A 113 13.91 17.81 4.58
N LYS A 114 13.67 18.28 5.81
CA LYS A 114 13.94 19.67 6.19
C LYS A 114 15.43 19.95 6.39
N GLY A 115 16.21 18.95 6.78
CA GLY A 115 17.67 19.06 6.84
C GLY A 115 18.29 19.26 5.47
N LEU A 116 17.84 18.52 4.47
CA LEU A 116 18.31 18.72 3.09
C LEU A 116 17.90 20.08 2.55
N GLU A 117 16.67 20.50 2.76
CA GLU A 117 16.18 21.84 2.40
C GLU A 117 17.00 22.95 3.08
N ALA A 118 17.30 22.80 4.37
CA ALA A 118 18.10 23.77 5.15
C ALA A 118 19.54 23.88 4.63
N ILE A 119 20.16 22.75 4.26
CA ILE A 119 21.52 22.75 3.66
C ILE A 119 21.53 23.48 2.32
N LEU A 120 20.52 23.30 1.49
CA LEU A 120 20.44 23.91 0.17
C LEU A 120 20.07 25.38 0.19
N THR A 121 19.23 25.78 1.15
CA THR A 121 18.72 27.19 1.25
C THR A 121 19.45 28.04 2.28
N GLY A 122 20.25 27.44 3.16
CA GLY A 122 20.88 28.12 4.30
C GLY A 122 19.90 28.47 5.44
N ASN A 123 18.62 28.03 5.35
CA ASN A 123 17.59 28.34 6.35
C ASN A 123 17.29 27.14 7.27
N PHE A 124 17.78 27.21 8.50
CA PHE A 124 17.65 26.14 9.51
C PHE A 124 16.46 26.31 10.46
N SER A 125 15.60 27.32 10.27
CA SER A 125 14.47 27.59 11.18
C SER A 125 13.47 26.44 11.30
N ALA A 126 13.29 25.66 10.23
CA ALA A 126 12.40 24.51 10.23
C ALA A 126 12.89 23.29 11.04
N LEU A 127 14.16 23.30 11.49
CA LEU A 127 14.73 22.20 12.29
C LEU A 127 14.49 22.34 13.80
N ALA A 128 13.58 23.22 14.22
CA ALA A 128 13.24 23.43 15.62
C ALA A 128 12.80 22.11 16.30
N PRO A 129 13.15 21.91 17.58
CA PRO A 129 12.70 20.77 18.37
C PRO A 129 11.17 20.67 18.39
N GLY A 130 10.63 19.46 18.12
CA GLY A 130 9.18 19.20 18.11
C GLY A 130 8.46 19.55 16.80
N ALA A 131 9.08 20.26 15.85
CA ALA A 131 8.47 20.61 14.57
C ALA A 131 8.02 19.39 13.76
N TRP A 132 8.68 18.23 13.95
CA TRP A 132 8.32 16.96 13.32
C TRP A 132 6.91 16.45 13.68
N MET A 133 6.29 16.95 14.77
CA MET A 133 4.95 16.54 15.16
C MET A 133 3.90 16.87 14.08
N SER A 134 4.11 17.92 13.30
CA SER A 134 3.27 18.26 12.16
C SER A 134 3.27 17.17 11.08
N ASN A 135 4.31 16.32 11.05
CA ASN A 135 4.47 15.25 10.08
C ASN A 135 3.89 13.90 10.52
N LEU A 136 3.30 13.80 11.72
CA LEU A 136 2.71 12.54 12.21
C LEU A 136 1.60 12.00 11.30
N THR A 137 0.89 12.87 10.60
CA THR A 137 -0.17 12.49 9.65
C THR A 137 0.35 12.13 8.26
N SER A 138 1.63 12.38 7.95
CA SER A 138 2.20 12.09 6.62
C SER A 138 2.16 10.59 6.28
N LEU A 139 2.29 9.73 7.29
CA LEU A 139 2.16 8.29 7.18
C LEU A 139 0.70 7.84 7.35
N TRP A 140 -0.22 8.56 6.70
CA TRP A 140 -1.68 8.38 6.83
C TRP A 140 -2.14 6.93 6.61
N PHE A 141 -1.49 6.19 5.72
CA PHE A 141 -1.86 4.80 5.46
C PHE A 141 -1.63 3.88 6.66
N LEU A 142 -0.59 4.13 7.48
CA LEU A 142 -0.37 3.37 8.72
C LEU A 142 -1.48 3.64 9.74
N TRP A 143 -1.98 4.88 9.80
CA TRP A 143 -3.17 5.21 10.59
C TRP A 143 -4.40 4.45 10.09
N SER A 144 -4.61 4.34 8.77
CA SER A 144 -5.69 3.54 8.19
C SER A 144 -5.64 2.09 8.65
N VAL A 145 -4.47 1.47 8.56
CA VAL A 145 -4.27 0.07 8.95
C VAL A 145 -4.44 -0.11 10.46
N LEU A 146 -3.90 0.82 11.27
CA LEU A 146 -3.98 0.78 12.72
C LEU A 146 -5.43 0.86 13.20
N LEU A 147 -6.12 1.94 12.83
CA LEU A 147 -7.49 2.20 13.28
C LEU A 147 -8.46 1.14 12.78
N SER A 148 -8.35 0.72 11.51
CA SER A 148 -9.15 -0.38 10.97
C SER A 148 -8.96 -1.67 11.75
N SER A 149 -7.73 -2.01 12.10
CA SER A 149 -7.45 -3.23 12.88
C SER A 149 -7.99 -3.15 14.31
N ILE A 150 -7.92 -1.98 14.96
CA ILE A 150 -8.46 -1.76 16.31
C ILE A 150 -10.00 -1.87 16.29
N PHE A 151 -10.67 -1.19 15.36
CA PHE A 151 -12.13 -1.22 15.27
C PHE A 151 -12.66 -2.63 15.03
N ILE A 152 -12.07 -3.36 14.08
CA ILE A 152 -12.43 -4.77 13.84
C ILE A 152 -12.13 -5.63 15.06
N ALA A 153 -10.98 -5.45 15.72
CA ALA A 153 -10.66 -6.22 16.93
C ALA A 153 -11.71 -6.02 18.02
N ILE A 154 -12.08 -4.78 18.32
CA ILE A 154 -13.05 -4.46 19.35
C ILE A 154 -14.42 -5.02 18.98
N VAL A 155 -14.95 -4.67 17.80
CA VAL A 155 -16.31 -5.05 17.39
C VAL A 155 -16.44 -6.57 17.24
N CYS A 156 -15.51 -7.22 16.51
CA CYS A 156 -15.66 -8.65 16.21
C CYS A 156 -15.26 -9.59 17.36
N LYS A 157 -14.48 -9.14 18.36
CA LYS A 157 -14.23 -9.93 19.58
C LYS A 157 -15.42 -9.87 20.55
N GLN A 158 -16.10 -8.74 20.64
CA GLN A 158 -17.22 -8.54 21.57
C GLN A 158 -18.55 -9.01 20.98
N VAL A 159 -18.80 -8.76 19.71
CA VAL A 159 -20.06 -9.10 19.03
C VAL A 159 -19.87 -10.34 18.16
N LYS A 160 -20.60 -11.42 18.46
CA LYS A 160 -20.49 -12.69 17.71
C LYS A 160 -21.35 -12.75 16.46
N LYS A 161 -22.46 -12.00 16.42
CA LYS A 161 -23.42 -12.01 15.31
C LYS A 161 -22.96 -11.05 14.21
N VAL A 162 -22.63 -11.58 13.02
CA VAL A 162 -22.08 -10.81 11.89
C VAL A 162 -23.02 -9.68 11.44
N TRP A 163 -24.32 -9.92 11.44
CA TRP A 163 -25.30 -8.90 11.06
C TRP A 163 -25.32 -7.68 12.00
N LEU A 164 -24.84 -7.83 13.26
CA LEU A 164 -24.62 -6.70 14.18
C LEU A 164 -23.22 -6.09 14.02
N GLN A 165 -22.23 -6.88 13.60
CA GLN A 165 -20.87 -6.36 13.38
C GLN A 165 -20.84 -5.32 12.26
N ILE A 166 -21.56 -5.55 11.14
CA ILE A 166 -21.55 -4.68 9.96
C ILE A 166 -22.02 -3.24 10.30
N PRO A 167 -23.19 -3.02 10.90
CA PRO A 167 -23.63 -1.67 11.25
C PRO A 167 -22.74 -1.01 12.32
N LEU A 168 -22.19 -1.77 13.26
CA LEU A 168 -21.25 -1.24 14.25
C LEU A 168 -19.94 -0.80 13.59
N LEU A 169 -19.40 -1.58 12.66
CA LEU A 169 -18.21 -1.19 11.89
C LEU A 169 -18.49 0.03 11.00
N ALA A 170 -19.68 0.12 10.40
CA ALA A 170 -20.10 1.31 9.67
C ALA A 170 -20.19 2.54 10.61
N GLY A 171 -20.70 2.36 11.83
CA GLY A 171 -20.70 3.42 12.86
C GLY A 171 -19.27 3.86 13.24
N CYS A 172 -18.34 2.93 13.36
CA CYS A 172 -16.91 3.28 13.60
C CYS A 172 -16.32 4.14 12.48
N ALA A 173 -16.85 4.06 11.24
CA ALA A 173 -16.37 4.89 10.14
C ALA A 173 -16.58 6.39 10.41
N VAL A 174 -17.59 6.78 11.18
CA VAL A 174 -17.84 8.18 11.58
C VAL A 174 -16.67 8.74 12.38
N LEU A 175 -15.96 7.91 13.15
CA LEU A 175 -14.81 8.35 13.95
C LEU A 175 -13.66 8.86 13.07
N PHE A 176 -13.51 8.38 11.83
CA PHE A 176 -12.53 8.92 10.90
C PHE A 176 -12.84 10.37 10.48
N LEU A 177 -14.10 10.79 10.53
CA LEU A 177 -14.50 12.17 10.20
C LEU A 177 -14.21 13.13 11.36
N ILE A 178 -14.16 12.62 12.59
CA ILE A 178 -13.93 13.43 13.79
C ILE A 178 -12.44 13.74 13.98
N PHE A 179 -11.57 12.79 13.66
CA PHE A 179 -10.12 12.93 13.85
C PHE A 179 -9.49 13.69 12.68
N ALA A 180 -9.12 14.97 12.91
CA ALA A 180 -8.39 15.76 11.94
C ALA A 180 -7.09 15.08 11.47
N GLY A 181 -6.83 15.12 10.17
CA GLY A 181 -5.64 14.53 9.54
C GLY A 181 -5.72 13.02 9.25
N VAL A 182 -6.74 12.31 9.78
CA VAL A 182 -6.95 10.87 9.51
C VAL A 182 -8.26 10.58 8.78
N ASN A 183 -9.02 11.61 8.43
CA ASN A 183 -10.30 11.52 7.75
C ASN A 183 -10.22 10.81 6.37
N LEU A 184 -9.11 10.97 5.62
CA LEU A 184 -8.87 10.25 4.37
C LEU A 184 -8.89 8.71 4.53
N ASN A 185 -8.66 8.24 5.74
CA ASN A 185 -8.64 6.82 6.05
C ASN A 185 -10.02 6.17 5.88
N LEU A 186 -11.09 6.95 5.90
CA LEU A 186 -12.45 6.50 5.60
C LEU A 186 -12.51 5.77 4.25
N TYR A 187 -11.79 6.25 3.23
CA TYR A 187 -11.77 5.62 1.91
C TYR A 187 -11.09 4.25 1.89
N MET A 188 -10.18 4.00 2.82
CA MET A 188 -9.43 2.75 2.90
C MET A 188 -10.09 1.70 3.78
N TYR A 189 -10.90 2.12 4.74
CA TYR A 189 -11.53 1.25 5.74
C TYR A 189 -12.37 0.12 5.16
N PRO A 190 -13.26 0.33 4.17
CA PRO A 190 -14.06 -0.75 3.59
C PRO A 190 -13.23 -1.89 3.00
N TYR A 191 -12.10 -1.58 2.36
CA TYR A 191 -11.23 -2.61 1.78
C TYR A 191 -10.62 -3.51 2.86
N PHE A 192 -10.24 -2.94 4.00
CA PHE A 192 -9.72 -3.72 5.13
C PHE A 192 -10.80 -4.67 5.67
N ILE A 193 -12.02 -4.19 5.84
CA ILE A 193 -13.17 -5.00 6.27
C ILE A 193 -13.43 -6.14 5.28
N ILE A 194 -13.47 -5.85 3.97
CA ILE A 194 -13.66 -6.85 2.92
C ILE A 194 -12.56 -7.92 2.99
N GLY A 195 -11.29 -7.50 3.12
CA GLY A 195 -10.16 -8.42 3.26
C GLY A 195 -10.28 -9.33 4.48
N PHE A 196 -10.70 -8.79 5.62
CA PHE A 196 -10.90 -9.53 6.87
C PHE A 196 -12.02 -10.59 6.73
N TYR A 197 -13.19 -10.20 6.25
CA TYR A 197 -14.30 -11.13 6.07
C TYR A 197 -14.05 -12.13 4.93
N PHE A 198 -13.35 -11.72 3.88
CA PHE A 198 -12.92 -12.67 2.85
C PHE A 198 -12.03 -13.76 3.44
N ALA A 199 -11.07 -13.43 4.29
CA ALA A 199 -10.24 -14.43 4.97
C ALA A 199 -11.05 -15.35 5.88
N GLN A 200 -12.09 -14.82 6.53
CA GLN A 200 -12.98 -15.58 7.42
C GLN A 200 -13.84 -16.57 6.68
N TYR A 201 -14.36 -16.22 5.50
CA TYR A 201 -15.37 -16.99 4.78
C TYR A 201 -14.89 -17.61 3.47
N LYS A 202 -13.62 -17.45 3.09
CA LYS A 202 -13.09 -17.92 1.79
C LYS A 202 -13.34 -19.41 1.55
N ASP A 203 -13.28 -20.22 2.59
CA ASP A 203 -13.47 -21.68 2.49
C ASP A 203 -14.94 -22.08 2.31
N ALA A 204 -15.86 -21.20 2.62
CA ALA A 204 -17.31 -21.36 2.37
C ALA A 204 -17.75 -20.84 0.98
N ILE A 205 -16.87 -20.11 0.27
CA ILE A 205 -17.20 -19.56 -1.04
C ILE A 205 -17.05 -20.65 -2.12
N PRO A 206 -18.12 -20.96 -2.89
CA PRO A 206 -18.04 -21.93 -3.97
C PRO A 206 -16.96 -21.59 -5.00
N GLN A 207 -16.24 -22.60 -5.50
CA GLN A 207 -15.16 -22.37 -6.48
C GLN A 207 -15.64 -21.67 -7.76
N LYS A 208 -16.91 -21.87 -8.16
CA LYS A 208 -17.52 -21.18 -9.31
C LYS A 208 -17.51 -19.66 -9.09
N ILE A 209 -17.85 -19.20 -7.87
CA ILE A 209 -17.82 -17.77 -7.49
C ILE A 209 -16.38 -17.26 -7.45
N MET A 210 -15.46 -18.05 -6.90
CA MET A 210 -14.03 -17.69 -6.91
C MET A 210 -13.45 -17.50 -8.30
N LYS A 211 -13.99 -18.18 -9.33
CA LYS A 211 -13.56 -18.00 -10.72
C LYS A 211 -14.09 -16.68 -11.34
N LEU A 212 -15.14 -16.07 -10.79
CA LEU A 212 -15.66 -14.78 -11.27
C LEU A 212 -14.63 -13.65 -11.13
N LYS A 213 -13.62 -13.81 -10.29
CA LYS A 213 -12.50 -12.85 -10.20
C LYS A 213 -11.86 -12.54 -11.56
N TYR A 214 -11.83 -13.48 -12.49
CA TYR A 214 -11.25 -13.27 -13.82
C TYR A 214 -12.07 -12.32 -14.70
N ILE A 215 -13.36 -12.10 -14.39
CA ILE A 215 -14.19 -11.09 -15.07
C ILE A 215 -13.61 -9.68 -14.84
N SER A 216 -12.93 -9.45 -13.72
CA SER A 216 -12.24 -8.18 -13.45
C SER A 216 -11.21 -7.83 -14.54
N SER A 217 -10.66 -8.83 -15.24
CA SER A 217 -9.73 -8.61 -16.36
C SER A 217 -10.37 -7.94 -17.57
N LEU A 218 -11.68 -8.04 -17.71
CA LEU A 218 -12.45 -7.33 -18.75
C LEU A 218 -13.03 -6.01 -18.21
N VAL A 219 -13.51 -6.02 -16.98
CA VAL A 219 -14.21 -4.86 -16.39
C VAL A 219 -13.24 -3.74 -16.03
N PHE A 220 -12.08 -4.05 -15.44
CA PHE A 220 -11.14 -3.03 -14.98
C PHE A 220 -10.58 -2.15 -16.12
N PRO A 221 -10.12 -2.69 -17.28
CA PRO A 221 -9.69 -1.88 -18.41
C PRO A 221 -10.77 -0.91 -18.94
N ILE A 222 -12.04 -1.30 -18.85
CA ILE A 222 -13.15 -0.42 -19.23
C ILE A 222 -13.34 0.68 -18.18
N MET A 223 -13.33 0.33 -16.89
CA MET A 223 -13.53 1.30 -15.82
C MET A 223 -12.42 2.35 -15.75
N ILE A 224 -11.16 1.96 -16.03
CA ILE A 224 -10.03 2.90 -15.98
C ILE A 224 -10.13 4.01 -17.04
N MET A 225 -10.84 3.79 -18.14
CA MET A 225 -11.09 4.81 -19.15
C MET A 225 -11.94 5.98 -18.63
N PHE A 226 -12.77 5.73 -17.60
CA PHE A 226 -13.59 6.73 -16.91
C PHE A 226 -12.95 7.31 -15.66
N TYR A 227 -11.70 6.91 -15.36
CA TYR A 227 -10.98 7.40 -14.18
C TYR A 227 -10.34 8.77 -14.49
N GLU A 228 -10.88 9.80 -13.87
CA GLU A 228 -10.49 11.20 -14.07
C GLU A 228 -9.88 11.79 -12.79
N LYS A 229 -9.36 13.03 -12.87
CA LYS A 229 -8.79 13.78 -11.75
C LYS A 229 -9.71 13.80 -10.52
N LYS A 230 -11.03 13.95 -10.71
CA LYS A 230 -12.00 13.96 -9.60
C LYS A 230 -12.07 12.64 -8.81
N HIS A 231 -11.54 11.54 -9.34
CA HIS A 231 -11.57 10.24 -8.67
C HIS A 231 -10.34 9.97 -7.77
N PHE A 232 -9.36 10.88 -7.73
CA PHE A 232 -8.26 10.77 -6.76
C PHE A 232 -8.71 11.24 -5.39
N ILE A 233 -8.29 10.53 -4.32
CA ILE A 233 -8.78 10.77 -2.94
C ILE A 233 -8.46 12.15 -2.37
N TYR A 234 -7.55 12.89 -3.00
CA TYR A 234 -7.16 14.23 -2.56
C TYR A 234 -7.85 15.35 -3.32
N THR A 235 -8.67 15.07 -4.34
CA THR A 235 -9.20 16.09 -5.25
C THR A 235 -10.67 16.38 -5.08
N SER A 236 -11.44 15.42 -4.57
CA SER A 236 -12.91 15.54 -4.41
C SER A 236 -13.46 14.39 -3.57
N GLY A 237 -14.77 14.37 -3.37
CA GLY A 237 -15.51 13.36 -2.61
C GLY A 237 -16.10 13.95 -1.33
N ILE A 238 -16.75 13.12 -0.51
CA ILE A 238 -17.41 13.55 0.74
C ILE A 238 -16.44 14.30 1.66
N ILE A 239 -15.18 13.88 1.72
CA ILE A 239 -14.16 14.52 2.56
C ILE A 239 -13.50 15.71 1.85
N GLY A 240 -13.21 15.57 0.55
CA GLY A 240 -12.50 16.60 -0.23
C GLY A 240 -13.38 17.73 -0.74
N GLY A 241 -14.69 17.57 -0.74
CA GLY A 241 -15.63 18.57 -1.28
C GLY A 241 -15.51 18.75 -2.79
N GLY A 242 -15.73 19.96 -3.25
CA GLY A 242 -15.53 20.39 -4.64
C GLY A 242 -16.74 20.23 -5.56
N TYR A 243 -17.72 19.42 -5.20
CA TYR A 243 -18.95 19.11 -5.95
C TYR A 243 -20.16 19.09 -5.03
N SER A 244 -21.37 18.94 -5.59
CA SER A 244 -22.58 18.73 -4.81
C SER A 244 -22.49 17.43 -3.99
N ILE A 245 -23.27 17.31 -2.91
CA ILE A 245 -23.29 16.10 -2.06
C ILE A 245 -23.56 14.85 -2.90
N LYS A 246 -24.54 14.92 -3.81
CA LYS A 246 -24.90 13.79 -4.70
C LYS A 246 -23.73 13.38 -5.59
N GLU A 247 -23.06 14.35 -6.19
CA GLU A 247 -21.89 14.07 -7.06
C GLU A 247 -20.73 13.51 -6.26
N ASN A 248 -20.45 14.05 -5.07
CA ASN A 248 -19.38 13.50 -4.21
C ASN A 248 -19.67 12.06 -3.79
N ILE A 249 -20.93 11.70 -3.50
CA ILE A 249 -21.32 10.31 -3.24
C ILE A 249 -21.07 9.42 -4.45
N MET A 250 -21.42 9.87 -5.67
CA MET A 250 -21.18 9.11 -6.89
C MET A 250 -19.68 8.95 -7.18
N ILE A 251 -18.90 9.98 -6.99
CA ILE A 251 -17.43 9.95 -7.13
C ILE A 251 -16.82 8.92 -6.17
N ASP A 252 -17.24 8.93 -4.91
CA ASP A 252 -16.73 8.01 -3.90
C ASP A 252 -17.19 6.57 -4.16
N ALA A 253 -18.44 6.37 -4.58
CA ALA A 253 -18.93 5.05 -4.97
C ALA A 253 -18.13 4.47 -6.14
N PHE A 254 -17.88 5.27 -7.19
CA PHE A 254 -17.04 4.86 -8.31
C PHE A 254 -15.61 4.53 -7.87
N ARG A 255 -15.02 5.36 -6.99
CA ARG A 255 -13.68 5.16 -6.40
C ARG A 255 -13.60 3.84 -5.65
N TRP A 256 -14.59 3.52 -4.82
CA TRP A 256 -14.63 2.25 -4.10
C TRP A 256 -14.76 1.05 -5.02
N VAL A 257 -15.65 1.13 -6.02
CA VAL A 257 -15.86 0.03 -6.97
C VAL A 257 -14.60 -0.22 -7.80
N ILE A 258 -14.00 0.82 -8.39
CA ILE A 258 -12.79 0.64 -9.21
C ILE A 258 -11.61 0.14 -8.38
N GLY A 259 -11.49 0.57 -7.13
CA GLY A 259 -10.46 0.08 -6.20
C GLY A 259 -10.61 -1.41 -5.91
N ILE A 260 -11.84 -1.91 -5.70
CA ILE A 260 -12.12 -3.35 -5.54
C ILE A 260 -11.82 -4.10 -6.83
N VAL A 261 -12.39 -3.66 -7.95
CA VAL A 261 -12.25 -4.34 -9.26
C VAL A 261 -10.78 -4.38 -9.69
N GLY A 262 -10.04 -3.28 -9.55
CA GLY A 262 -8.60 -3.21 -9.85
C GLY A 262 -7.75 -4.09 -8.92
N SER A 263 -8.10 -4.15 -7.63
CA SER A 263 -7.44 -5.06 -6.69
C SER A 263 -7.69 -6.53 -7.07
N VAL A 264 -8.94 -6.90 -7.38
CA VAL A 264 -9.30 -8.26 -7.82
C VAL A 264 -8.64 -8.60 -9.15
N PHE A 265 -8.52 -7.63 -10.08
CA PHE A 265 -7.78 -7.77 -11.34
C PHE A 265 -6.32 -8.14 -11.08
N MET A 266 -5.61 -7.42 -10.21
CA MET A 266 -4.23 -7.75 -9.86
C MET A 266 -4.08 -9.10 -9.17
N LEU A 267 -4.97 -9.43 -8.24
CA LEU A 267 -5.02 -10.75 -7.61
C LEU A 267 -5.23 -11.87 -8.64
N SER A 268 -6.04 -11.63 -9.67
CA SER A 268 -6.32 -12.60 -10.73
C SER A 268 -5.11 -12.84 -11.62
N ILE A 269 -4.38 -11.76 -11.98
CA ILE A 269 -3.13 -11.85 -12.75
C ILE A 269 -2.07 -12.63 -11.96
N VAL A 270 -1.85 -12.29 -10.69
CA VAL A 270 -0.87 -12.97 -9.85
C VAL A 270 -1.25 -14.44 -9.64
N ASP A 271 -2.54 -14.75 -9.46
CA ASP A 271 -3.01 -16.14 -9.33
C ASP A 271 -2.75 -16.97 -10.60
N LEU A 272 -3.03 -16.39 -11.78
CA LEU A 272 -2.75 -17.03 -13.05
C LEU A 272 -1.24 -17.28 -13.23
N PHE A 273 -0.43 -16.25 -12.93
CA PHE A 273 1.02 -16.34 -12.98
C PHE A 273 1.57 -17.44 -12.07
N PHE A 274 1.07 -17.52 -10.82
CA PHE A 274 1.46 -18.58 -9.89
C PHE A 274 1.02 -19.97 -10.34
N LYS A 275 -0.14 -20.09 -10.98
CA LYS A 275 -0.60 -21.38 -11.50
C LYS A 275 0.27 -21.90 -12.63
N VAL A 276 0.69 -21.02 -13.53
CA VAL A 276 1.38 -21.40 -14.77
C VAL A 276 2.90 -21.42 -14.59
N LEU A 277 3.47 -20.46 -13.89
CA LEU A 277 4.91 -20.19 -13.93
C LEU A 277 5.65 -20.44 -12.61
N TYR A 278 4.97 -20.51 -11.45
CA TYR A 278 5.62 -20.55 -10.14
C TYR A 278 6.75 -21.60 -10.06
N GLY A 279 6.52 -22.81 -10.55
CA GLY A 279 7.52 -23.87 -10.53
C GLY A 279 8.80 -23.56 -11.30
N LYS A 280 8.69 -22.71 -12.34
CA LYS A 280 9.81 -22.31 -13.22
C LYS A 280 10.56 -21.09 -12.71
N ILE A 281 9.88 -20.21 -11.94
CA ILE A 281 10.41 -18.89 -11.59
C ILE A 281 10.72 -18.70 -10.11
N LYS A 282 10.34 -19.64 -9.23
CA LYS A 282 10.54 -19.52 -7.78
C LYS A 282 11.99 -19.21 -7.37
N ASP A 283 12.96 -19.64 -8.18
CA ASP A 283 14.38 -19.43 -7.96
C ASP A 283 14.95 -18.26 -8.78
N ASN A 284 14.09 -17.56 -9.57
CA ASN A 284 14.49 -16.43 -10.40
C ASN A 284 14.79 -15.18 -9.53
N PHE A 285 15.81 -14.40 -9.93
CA PHE A 285 16.23 -13.19 -9.23
C PHE A 285 15.11 -12.14 -9.13
N ILE A 286 14.35 -11.91 -10.21
CA ILE A 286 13.26 -10.92 -10.24
C ILE A 286 12.14 -11.35 -9.30
N PHE A 287 11.74 -12.63 -9.34
CA PHE A 287 10.73 -13.17 -8.43
C PHE A 287 11.15 -13.03 -6.96
N ASN A 288 12.38 -13.41 -6.64
CA ASN A 288 12.94 -13.27 -5.29
C ASN A 288 13.07 -11.80 -4.86
N GLY A 289 13.36 -10.89 -5.80
CA GLY A 289 13.33 -9.45 -5.58
C GLY A 289 11.94 -8.96 -5.16
N MET A 290 10.88 -9.37 -5.88
CA MET A 290 9.50 -9.02 -5.55
C MET A 290 9.05 -9.58 -4.20
N VAL A 291 9.44 -10.81 -3.86
CA VAL A 291 9.19 -11.40 -2.53
C VAL A 291 9.86 -10.56 -1.43
N LYS A 292 11.14 -10.18 -1.62
CA LYS A 292 11.88 -9.34 -0.67
C LYS A 292 11.26 -7.95 -0.50
N LEU A 293 10.80 -7.32 -1.57
CA LEU A 293 10.07 -6.05 -1.51
C LEU A 293 8.79 -6.20 -0.68
N GLY A 294 8.03 -7.27 -0.91
CA GLY A 294 6.81 -7.56 -0.15
C GLY A 294 7.05 -7.82 1.33
N GLN A 295 8.11 -8.54 1.68
CA GLN A 295 8.50 -8.79 3.08
C GLN A 295 8.90 -7.51 3.82
N ASN A 296 9.49 -6.54 3.11
CA ASN A 296 9.92 -5.27 3.65
C ASN A 296 8.97 -4.10 3.31
N SER A 297 7.75 -4.39 2.86
CA SER A 297 6.80 -3.37 2.35
C SER A 297 6.49 -2.26 3.37
N LEU A 298 6.39 -2.57 4.66
CA LEU A 298 6.20 -1.58 5.72
C LEU A 298 7.39 -0.61 5.81
N GLN A 299 8.61 -1.15 5.88
CA GLN A 299 9.82 -0.35 5.98
C GLN A 299 10.03 0.52 4.72
N ILE A 300 9.79 -0.07 3.54
CA ILE A 300 9.87 0.65 2.25
C ILE A 300 8.87 1.79 2.24
N TYR A 301 7.62 1.55 2.63
CA TYR A 301 6.60 2.60 2.74
C TYR A 301 7.06 3.73 3.67
N CYS A 302 7.51 3.39 4.86
CA CYS A 302 7.94 4.38 5.85
C CYS A 302 9.11 5.25 5.37
N LEU A 303 10.12 4.63 4.74
CA LEU A 303 11.32 5.35 4.31
C LEU A 303 11.15 6.06 2.96
N SER A 304 10.26 5.58 2.10
CA SER A 304 10.02 6.19 0.78
C SER A 304 9.51 7.62 0.88
N THR A 305 8.72 7.95 1.90
CA THR A 305 8.18 9.29 2.09
C THR A 305 9.28 10.33 2.30
N ALA A 306 10.33 10.01 3.07
CA ALA A 306 11.45 10.93 3.28
C ALA A 306 12.27 11.16 2.02
N MET A 307 12.58 10.06 1.34
CA MET A 307 13.54 10.11 0.24
C MET A 307 12.91 10.59 -1.07
N LEU A 308 11.64 10.23 -1.33
CA LEU A 308 10.96 10.63 -2.57
C LEU A 308 10.61 12.12 -2.59
N SER A 309 10.05 12.66 -1.52
CA SER A 309 9.67 14.06 -1.49
C SER A 309 10.90 14.99 -1.52
N SER A 310 11.97 14.61 -0.84
CA SER A 310 13.16 15.46 -0.74
C SER A 310 14.06 15.38 -1.98
N TRP A 311 14.39 14.16 -2.41
CA TRP A 311 15.32 13.97 -3.51
C TRP A 311 14.73 14.26 -4.89
N LEU A 312 13.50 13.81 -5.12
CA LEU A 312 12.86 14.04 -6.42
C LEU A 312 12.30 15.46 -6.54
N HIS A 313 11.85 16.06 -5.44
CA HIS A 313 11.33 17.43 -5.49
C HIS A 313 12.44 18.50 -5.60
N VAL A 314 13.58 18.25 -4.99
CA VAL A 314 14.73 19.18 -5.00
C VAL A 314 15.75 18.81 -6.09
N GLY A 315 16.12 17.54 -6.21
CA GLY A 315 17.16 17.11 -7.14
C GLY A 315 16.68 16.95 -8.59
N PHE A 316 15.42 16.61 -8.81
CA PHE A 316 14.91 16.39 -10.17
C PHE A 316 14.83 17.65 -11.03
N PRO A 317 14.46 18.84 -10.55
CA PRO A 317 14.57 20.07 -11.32
C PRO A 317 15.97 20.30 -11.89
N TYR A 318 17.02 20.06 -11.09
CA TYR A 318 18.41 20.16 -11.58
C TYR A 318 18.73 19.14 -12.66
N ILE A 319 18.24 17.91 -12.55
CA ILE A 319 18.41 16.89 -13.59
C ILE A 319 17.67 17.29 -14.87
N VAL A 320 16.45 17.79 -14.75
CA VAL A 320 15.64 18.26 -15.88
C VAL A 320 16.30 19.46 -16.57
N ASP A 321 16.87 20.39 -15.81
CA ASP A 321 17.59 21.55 -16.36
C ASP A 321 18.88 21.12 -17.07
N LEU A 322 19.60 20.10 -16.56
CA LEU A 322 20.80 19.55 -17.22
C LEU A 322 20.49 18.83 -18.53
N PHE A 323 19.40 18.08 -18.61
CA PHE A 323 19.06 17.27 -19.79
C PHE A 323 18.02 17.91 -20.71
N GLY A 324 17.42 19.06 -20.30
CA GLY A 324 16.38 19.79 -21.01
C GLY A 324 14.98 19.22 -20.78
N LYS A 325 14.02 20.10 -20.49
CA LYS A 325 12.60 19.74 -20.17
C LYS A 325 11.95 18.88 -21.26
N ASN A 326 12.33 19.12 -22.52
CA ASN A 326 11.68 18.51 -23.67
C ASN A 326 11.98 17.01 -23.86
N ILE A 327 13.14 16.51 -23.43
CA ILE A 327 13.52 15.10 -23.61
C ILE A 327 12.59 14.17 -22.81
N PHE A 328 12.20 14.59 -21.61
CA PHE A 328 11.40 13.77 -20.70
C PHE A 328 9.89 13.84 -20.95
N THR A 329 9.41 14.91 -21.63
CA THR A 329 7.98 15.17 -21.77
C THR A 329 7.44 14.97 -23.17
N GLN A 330 8.30 14.92 -24.20
CA GLN A 330 7.90 14.74 -25.60
C GLN A 330 7.33 13.36 -25.91
N ASN A 331 7.80 12.32 -25.22
CA ASN A 331 7.29 10.96 -25.40
C ASN A 331 6.87 10.34 -24.06
N MET A 332 5.57 10.34 -23.78
CA MET A 332 5.01 9.86 -22.53
C MET A 332 5.23 8.34 -22.33
N LEU A 333 5.42 7.54 -23.38
CA LEU A 333 5.74 6.12 -23.27
C LEU A 333 7.18 5.94 -22.76
N VAL A 334 8.15 6.68 -23.33
CA VAL A 334 9.54 6.67 -22.86
C VAL A 334 9.62 7.18 -21.43
N TYR A 335 8.91 8.26 -21.12
CA TYR A 335 8.82 8.79 -19.77
C TYR A 335 8.33 7.75 -18.75
N ASN A 336 7.20 7.10 -19.05
CA ASN A 336 6.58 6.15 -18.14
C ASN A 336 7.38 4.84 -18.01
N PHE A 337 7.66 4.17 -19.12
CA PHE A 337 8.13 2.80 -19.14
C PHE A 337 9.67 2.65 -19.17
N ILE A 338 10.39 3.71 -19.48
CA ILE A 338 11.85 3.69 -19.41
C ILE A 338 12.30 4.54 -18.23
N PHE A 339 12.07 5.85 -18.27
CA PHE A 339 12.64 6.75 -17.26
C PHE A 339 12.10 6.51 -15.85
N THR A 340 10.80 6.70 -15.62
CA THR A 340 10.23 6.58 -14.25
C THR A 340 10.18 5.13 -13.76
N PHE A 341 10.06 4.16 -14.69
CA PHE A 341 10.12 2.74 -14.35
C PHE A 341 11.53 2.34 -13.85
N VAL A 342 12.58 2.69 -14.61
CA VAL A 342 13.97 2.42 -14.19
C VAL A 342 14.29 3.16 -12.89
N LEU A 343 13.86 4.42 -12.76
CA LEU A 343 14.02 5.20 -11.53
C LEU A 343 13.37 4.48 -10.33
N SER A 344 12.17 3.92 -10.51
CA SER A 344 11.49 3.18 -9.45
C SER A 344 12.19 1.87 -9.06
N ILE A 345 12.84 1.20 -10.02
CA ILE A 345 13.68 0.02 -9.73
C ILE A 345 14.90 0.44 -8.90
N VAL A 346 15.65 1.46 -9.34
CA VAL A 346 16.81 1.99 -8.61
C VAL A 346 16.40 2.40 -7.19
N TYR A 347 15.27 3.07 -7.07
CA TYR A 347 14.72 3.48 -5.77
C TYR A 347 14.37 2.29 -4.88
N SER A 348 13.70 1.28 -5.43
CA SER A 348 13.33 0.05 -4.71
C SER A 348 14.55 -0.69 -4.19
N VAL A 349 15.59 -0.80 -5.03
CA VAL A 349 16.87 -1.45 -4.66
C VAL A 349 17.59 -0.62 -3.60
N GLY A 350 17.67 0.70 -3.77
CA GLY A 350 18.29 1.60 -2.79
C GLY A 350 17.63 1.52 -1.41
N LEU A 351 16.29 1.58 -1.36
CA LEU A 351 15.54 1.44 -0.11
C LEU A 351 15.75 0.06 0.53
N TYR A 352 15.79 -1.01 -0.26
CA TYR A 352 16.06 -2.35 0.25
C TYR A 352 17.45 -2.44 0.91
N TRP A 353 18.48 -1.88 0.29
CA TRP A 353 19.82 -1.85 0.86
C TRP A 353 19.91 -0.95 2.09
N LEU A 354 19.22 0.18 2.10
CA LEU A 354 19.13 1.05 3.28
C LEU A 354 18.48 0.31 4.47
N ILE A 355 17.43 -0.46 4.23
CA ILE A 355 16.80 -1.29 5.27
C ILE A 355 17.82 -2.33 5.80
N LYS A 356 18.58 -2.97 4.92
CA LYS A 356 19.62 -3.93 5.33
C LYS A 356 20.72 -3.26 6.17
N LEU A 357 21.13 -2.04 5.81
CA LEU A 357 22.06 -1.24 6.59
C LEU A 357 21.47 -0.93 7.99
N PHE A 358 20.21 -0.50 8.06
CA PHE A 358 19.52 -0.22 9.31
C PHE A 358 19.34 -1.47 10.18
N ASP A 359 19.09 -2.64 9.57
CA ASP A 359 19.07 -3.92 10.28
C ASP A 359 20.44 -4.23 10.90
N LYS A 360 21.53 -4.06 10.13
CA LYS A 360 22.91 -4.28 10.60
C LYS A 360 23.30 -3.33 11.72
N LEU A 361 22.89 -2.07 11.65
CA LEU A 361 23.12 -1.04 12.68
C LEU A 361 22.14 -1.10 13.85
N LYS A 362 21.20 -2.04 13.85
CA LYS A 362 20.11 -2.19 14.83
C LYS A 362 19.14 -0.99 14.92
N ILE A 363 19.21 -0.05 13.96
CA ILE A 363 18.32 1.11 13.88
C ILE A 363 16.88 0.68 13.58
N SER A 364 16.68 -0.41 12.84
CA SER A 364 15.35 -0.98 12.54
C SER A 364 14.53 -1.30 13.80
N LYS A 365 15.17 -1.62 14.94
CA LYS A 365 14.46 -1.86 16.20
C LYS A 365 13.77 -0.59 16.72
N ILE A 366 14.40 0.54 16.55
CA ILE A 366 13.88 1.86 16.97
C ILE A 366 12.81 2.32 15.99
N LEU A 367 13.11 2.28 14.68
CA LEU A 367 12.21 2.81 13.65
C LEU A 367 10.92 1.98 13.48
N PHE A 368 10.99 0.66 13.63
CA PHE A 368 9.88 -0.24 13.28
C PHE A 368 9.39 -1.09 14.47
N GLY A 369 9.92 -0.90 15.67
CA GLY A 369 9.49 -1.63 16.87
C GLY A 369 9.72 -3.15 16.80
N LYS A 370 10.74 -3.60 16.07
CA LYS A 370 11.06 -5.04 15.87
C LYS A 370 11.84 -5.61 17.04
#